data_9e2dfa63c2d1b6b1bf05385c465f7dc1
#
_entry.id   9e2dfa63c2d1b6b1bf05385c465f7dc1
#
_cell.length_a   1.000
_cell.length_b   1.000
_cell.length_c   1.000
_cell.angle_alpha   90.00
_cell.angle_beta   90.00
_cell.angle_gamma   90.00
#
_symmetry.space_group_name_H-M   'P 1'
#
loop_
_entity.id
_entity.type
_entity.pdbx_description
1 polymer ?
#
loop_
_entity_poly.entity_id
_entity_poly.type
_entity_poly.pdbx_seq_one_letter_code
_entity_poly.pdbx_strand_id
1 'polypeptide(L)'
;MGVGVAVAQGQLRPDISTLEAWQSAVLRASAIFYTHASSGRYIHGLLTSMGLWDKVRSKVQRFDNGEAMLLSLSQAGTPPGAMAMGAISEILTFAHRGVEWVGPLPSAIAHQTIYALALDLQSPRLGPAQACVHVCQQADVWGDVSRTGVEPL
;
A
#
# COMPACT_ATOMS: atom_id res chain seq x y z
N MET A 1 9.76 -1.12 0.58
CA MET A 1 8.44 -0.53 0.23
C MET A 1 7.46 -0.72 1.37
N GLY A 2 6.87 0.37 1.85
CA GLY A 2 5.96 0.39 3.00
C GLY A 2 4.50 0.12 2.65
N VAL A 3 3.68 -0.04 3.70
CA VAL A 3 2.21 -0.08 3.64
C VAL A 3 1.65 1.27 4.13
N GLY A 4 0.62 1.76 3.47
CA GLY A 4 0.01 3.04 3.81
C GLY A 4 -1.49 3.09 3.58
N VAL A 5 -2.05 4.26 3.79
CA VAL A 5 -3.49 4.55 3.75
C VAL A 5 -3.81 5.55 2.66
N ALA A 6 -4.91 5.34 1.97
CA ALA A 6 -5.47 6.25 0.98
C ALA A 6 -6.98 6.41 1.17
N VAL A 7 -7.50 7.54 0.71
CA VAL A 7 -8.94 7.83 0.61
C VAL A 7 -9.28 8.28 -0.81
N ALA A 8 -10.55 8.36 -1.16
CA ALA A 8 -10.96 9.00 -2.40
C ALA A 8 -10.65 10.50 -2.34
N GLN A 9 -10.29 11.08 -3.49
CA GLN A 9 -9.97 12.51 -3.60
C GLN A 9 -11.13 13.38 -3.09
N GLY A 10 -10.78 14.39 -2.28
CA GLY A 10 -11.75 15.32 -1.68
C GLY A 10 -12.49 14.76 -0.46
N GLN A 11 -12.20 13.53 -0.03
CA GLN A 11 -12.71 12.99 1.23
C GLN A 11 -11.87 13.45 2.42
N LEU A 12 -12.48 13.46 3.61
CA LEU A 12 -11.78 13.79 4.85
C LEU A 12 -10.65 12.77 5.10
N ARG A 13 -9.43 13.28 5.26
CA ARG A 13 -8.28 12.45 5.64
C ARG A 13 -8.43 12.00 7.09
N PRO A 14 -8.42 10.70 7.37
CA PRO A 14 -8.39 10.22 8.74
C PRO A 14 -7.04 10.55 9.41
N ASP A 15 -7.07 10.84 10.71
CA ASP A 15 -5.84 10.87 11.50
C ASP A 15 -5.33 9.43 11.70
N ILE A 16 -4.12 9.20 11.26
CA ILE A 16 -3.39 7.92 11.38
C ILE A 16 -2.00 8.12 11.99
N SER A 17 -1.76 9.24 12.66
CA SER A 17 -0.45 9.62 13.20
C SER A 17 0.06 8.71 14.32
N THR A 18 -0.85 8.09 15.07
CA THR A 18 -0.54 7.13 16.13
C THR A 18 -1.30 5.82 15.93
N LEU A 19 -0.91 4.79 16.67
CA LEU A 19 -1.62 3.50 16.66
C LEU A 19 -3.08 3.66 17.05
N GLU A 20 -3.37 4.43 18.09
CA GLU A 20 -4.70 4.68 18.62
C GLU A 20 -5.56 5.48 17.61
N ALA A 21 -4.97 6.49 16.98
CA ALA A 21 -5.62 7.28 15.93
C ALA A 21 -5.97 6.39 14.73
N TRP A 22 -5.04 5.54 14.28
CA TRP A 22 -5.27 4.57 13.21
C TRP A 22 -6.38 3.57 13.57
N GLN A 23 -6.36 2.98 14.78
CA GLN A 23 -7.42 2.08 15.24
C GLN A 23 -8.79 2.78 15.23
N SER A 24 -8.83 4.02 15.70
CA SER A 24 -10.05 4.84 15.70
C SER A 24 -10.53 5.11 14.28
N ALA A 25 -9.62 5.43 13.33
CA ALA A 25 -9.92 5.64 11.93
C ALA A 25 -10.51 4.36 11.30
N VAL A 26 -9.89 3.21 11.53
CA VAL A 26 -10.35 1.89 11.07
C VAL A 26 -11.76 1.58 11.59
N LEU A 27 -12.04 1.85 12.87
CA LEU A 27 -13.36 1.62 13.45
C LEU A 27 -14.43 2.55 12.88
N ARG A 28 -14.09 3.80 12.58
CA ARG A 28 -15.02 4.80 12.01
C ARG A 28 -15.20 4.69 10.50
N ALA A 29 -14.26 4.08 9.78
CA ALA A 29 -14.35 3.94 8.33
C ALA A 29 -15.68 3.31 7.91
N SER A 30 -16.30 3.83 6.85
CA SER A 30 -17.54 3.30 6.27
C SER A 30 -17.28 2.02 5.46
N ALA A 31 -16.12 1.94 4.81
CA ALA A 31 -15.61 0.75 4.12
C ALA A 31 -14.09 0.69 4.22
N ILE A 32 -13.54 -0.51 4.20
CA ILE A 32 -12.11 -0.77 4.31
C ILE A 32 -11.70 -1.69 3.14
N PHE A 33 -10.79 -1.20 2.31
CA PHE A 33 -10.32 -1.88 1.12
C PHE A 33 -8.86 -2.30 1.28
N TYR A 34 -8.55 -3.56 0.98
CA TYR A 34 -7.19 -4.06 0.85
C TYR A 34 -7.14 -5.29 -0.07
N THR A 35 -5.95 -5.72 -0.45
CA THR A 35 -5.77 -6.80 -1.41
C THR A 35 -5.61 -8.18 -0.76
N HIS A 36 -5.60 -9.24 -1.56
CA HIS A 36 -5.16 -10.58 -1.14
C HIS A 36 -3.63 -10.72 -1.13
N ALA A 37 -2.87 -9.74 -1.66
CA ALA A 37 -1.42 -9.73 -1.73
C ALA A 37 -0.74 -9.54 -0.35
N SER A 38 0.59 -9.41 -0.31
CA SER A 38 1.39 -9.34 0.92
C SER A 38 0.97 -8.22 1.86
N SER A 39 0.79 -7.00 1.34
CA SER A 39 0.32 -5.85 2.13
C SER A 39 -1.06 -6.08 2.75
N GLY A 40 -1.99 -6.62 1.97
CA GLY A 40 -3.33 -6.90 2.46
C GLY A 40 -3.38 -8.07 3.46
N ARG A 41 -2.52 -9.10 3.29
CA ARG A 41 -2.37 -10.15 4.33
C ARG A 41 -1.83 -9.57 5.64
N TYR A 42 -0.88 -8.64 5.56
CA TYR A 42 -0.38 -7.94 6.73
C TYR A 42 -1.48 -7.16 7.44
N ILE A 43 -2.26 -6.35 6.71
CA ILE A 43 -3.40 -5.60 7.26
C ILE A 43 -4.42 -6.53 7.92
N HIS A 44 -4.77 -7.63 7.27
CA HIS A 44 -5.68 -8.61 7.84
C HIS A 44 -5.14 -9.20 9.16
N GLY A 45 -3.86 -9.53 9.20
CA GLY A 45 -3.18 -9.99 10.41
C GLY A 45 -3.21 -8.96 11.54
N LEU A 46 -2.97 -7.67 11.24
CA LEU A 46 -3.08 -6.58 12.23
C LEU A 46 -4.50 -6.46 12.79
N LEU A 47 -5.51 -6.43 11.93
CA LEU A 47 -6.91 -6.33 12.36
C LEU A 47 -7.30 -7.51 13.27
N THR A 48 -6.78 -8.69 12.97
CA THR A 48 -7.04 -9.90 13.77
C THR A 48 -6.30 -9.86 15.11
N SER A 49 -5.00 -9.59 15.10
CA SER A 49 -4.17 -9.58 16.32
C SER A 49 -4.57 -8.50 17.32
N MET A 50 -5.13 -7.40 16.84
CA MET A 50 -5.64 -6.30 17.68
C MET A 50 -7.11 -6.47 18.11
N GLY A 51 -7.76 -7.57 17.76
CA GLY A 51 -9.18 -7.79 18.08
C GLY A 51 -10.15 -6.83 17.39
N LEU A 52 -9.72 -6.23 16.27
CA LEU A 52 -10.54 -5.31 15.48
C LEU A 52 -11.36 -6.05 14.42
N TRP A 53 -10.93 -7.25 14.00
CA TRP A 53 -11.52 -7.97 12.88
C TRP A 53 -13.03 -8.13 13.00
N ASP A 54 -13.54 -8.61 14.11
CA ASP A 54 -14.98 -8.84 14.30
C ASP A 54 -15.80 -7.56 14.24
N LYS A 55 -15.20 -6.41 14.57
CA LYS A 55 -15.86 -5.09 14.54
C LYS A 55 -15.91 -4.51 13.13
N VAL A 56 -15.00 -4.91 12.24
CA VAL A 56 -14.87 -4.28 10.93
C VAL A 56 -15.12 -5.21 9.75
N ARG A 57 -15.16 -6.53 9.94
CA ARG A 57 -15.28 -7.52 8.85
C ARG A 57 -16.46 -7.30 7.90
N SER A 58 -17.59 -6.78 8.41
CA SER A 58 -18.80 -6.49 7.61
C SER A 58 -18.61 -5.35 6.61
N LYS A 59 -17.60 -4.51 6.79
CA LYS A 59 -17.28 -3.36 5.93
C LYS A 59 -15.94 -3.52 5.19
N VAL A 60 -15.32 -4.69 5.29
CA VAL A 60 -14.10 -5.03 4.57
C VAL A 60 -14.42 -5.59 3.20
N GLN A 61 -13.75 -5.07 2.19
CA GLN A 61 -13.72 -5.64 0.83
C GLN A 61 -12.27 -5.91 0.44
N ARG A 62 -12.03 -7.11 -0.08
CA ARG A 62 -10.70 -7.54 -0.53
C ARG A 62 -10.68 -7.66 -2.05
N PHE A 63 -9.55 -7.27 -2.63
CA PHE A 63 -9.33 -7.20 -4.07
C PHE A 63 -8.15 -8.07 -4.49
N ASP A 64 -8.13 -8.52 -5.74
CA ASP A 64 -7.06 -9.37 -6.27
C ASP A 64 -5.75 -8.59 -6.47
N ASN A 65 -5.84 -7.28 -6.75
CA ASN A 65 -4.68 -6.41 -6.95
C ASN A 65 -4.96 -4.97 -6.51
N GLY A 66 -3.89 -4.17 -6.41
CA GLY A 66 -3.96 -2.77 -5.98
C GLY A 66 -4.70 -1.87 -6.95
N GLU A 67 -4.61 -2.12 -8.26
CA GLU A 67 -5.33 -1.35 -9.26
C GLU A 67 -6.85 -1.46 -9.08
N ALA A 68 -7.38 -2.68 -8.99
CA ALA A 68 -8.82 -2.90 -8.77
C ALA A 68 -9.29 -2.26 -7.46
N MET A 69 -8.48 -2.35 -6.39
CA MET A 69 -8.76 -1.73 -5.09
C MET A 69 -8.85 -0.21 -5.20
N LEU A 70 -7.85 0.43 -5.82
CA LEU A 70 -7.77 1.89 -5.88
C LEU A 70 -8.76 2.48 -6.88
N LEU A 71 -9.03 1.81 -7.99
CA LEU A 71 -10.12 2.18 -8.89
C LEU A 71 -11.47 2.11 -8.18
N SER A 72 -11.72 1.05 -7.40
CA SER A 72 -12.95 0.95 -6.61
C SER A 72 -13.07 2.07 -5.58
N LEU A 73 -11.97 2.45 -4.92
CA LEU A 73 -11.94 3.56 -3.96
C LEU A 73 -12.32 4.90 -4.63
N SER A 74 -11.88 5.14 -5.88
CA SER A 74 -12.12 6.40 -6.61
C SER A 74 -13.48 6.47 -7.32
N GLN A 75 -14.28 5.42 -7.30
CA GLN A 75 -15.59 5.40 -7.98
C GLN A 75 -16.64 6.28 -7.30
N ALA A 76 -17.54 6.85 -8.09
CA ALA A 76 -18.61 7.73 -7.61
C ALA A 76 -19.62 7.09 -6.63
N GLY A 77 -19.61 5.78 -6.47
CA GLY A 77 -20.48 5.04 -5.53
C GLY A 77 -19.80 4.67 -4.21
N THR A 78 -18.52 5.00 -4.04
CA THR A 78 -17.79 4.67 -2.81
C THR A 78 -18.33 5.48 -1.64
N PRO A 79 -18.72 4.84 -0.51
CA PRO A 79 -19.31 5.56 0.60
C PRO A 79 -18.31 6.55 1.22
N PRO A 80 -18.77 7.77 1.61
CA PRO A 80 -17.92 8.73 2.28
C PRO A 80 -17.28 8.14 3.53
N GLY A 81 -15.97 8.40 3.71
CA GLY A 81 -15.20 7.84 4.81
C GLY A 81 -14.66 6.42 4.55
N ALA A 82 -14.76 5.92 3.32
CA ALA A 82 -14.06 4.71 2.91
C ALA A 82 -12.54 4.94 2.89
N MET A 83 -11.77 3.92 3.24
CA MET A 83 -10.31 3.95 3.21
C MET A 83 -9.74 2.69 2.56
N ALA A 84 -8.64 2.86 1.84
CA ALA A 84 -7.85 1.75 1.32
C ALA A 84 -6.52 1.66 2.05
N MET A 85 -6.03 0.44 2.26
CA MET A 85 -4.72 0.15 2.84
C MET A 85 -3.95 -0.79 1.92
N GLY A 86 -2.77 -0.38 1.49
CA GLY A 86 -2.00 -1.13 0.50
C GLY A 86 -0.56 -0.66 0.38
N ALA A 87 0.13 -1.16 -0.64
CA ALA A 87 1.49 -0.76 -0.94
C ALA A 87 1.57 0.73 -1.29
N ILE A 88 2.51 1.45 -0.69
CA ILE A 88 2.69 2.90 -0.92
C ILE A 88 2.91 3.20 -2.40
N SER A 89 3.71 2.39 -3.09
CA SER A 89 3.99 2.59 -4.52
C SER A 89 2.74 2.50 -5.40
N GLU A 90 1.83 1.58 -5.10
CA GLU A 90 0.55 1.48 -5.82
C GLU A 90 -0.31 2.72 -5.57
N ILE A 91 -0.42 3.15 -4.30
CA ILE A 91 -1.21 4.33 -3.92
C ILE A 91 -0.69 5.59 -4.62
N LEU A 92 0.63 5.82 -4.60
CA LEU A 92 1.24 7.00 -5.22
C LEU A 92 1.05 7.02 -6.74
N THR A 93 1.07 5.86 -7.40
CA THR A 93 0.79 5.75 -8.84
C THR A 93 -0.65 6.17 -9.18
N PHE A 94 -1.59 6.02 -8.25
CA PHE A 94 -2.99 6.39 -8.43
C PHE A 94 -3.36 7.78 -7.89
N ALA A 95 -2.42 8.54 -7.33
CA ALA A 95 -2.68 9.88 -6.78
C ALA A 95 -3.29 10.87 -7.79
N HIS A 96 -3.12 10.63 -9.11
CA HIS A 96 -3.70 11.44 -10.19
C HIS A 96 -5.02 10.88 -10.74
N ARG A 97 -5.57 9.82 -10.15
CA ARG A 97 -6.75 9.09 -10.63
C ARG A 97 -7.88 9.07 -9.60
N GLY A 98 -8.06 10.16 -8.87
CA GLY A 98 -9.13 10.28 -7.87
C GLY A 98 -8.83 9.60 -6.54
N VAL A 99 -7.56 9.28 -6.27
CA VAL A 99 -7.07 8.73 -4.99
C VAL A 99 -6.19 9.77 -4.31
N GLU A 100 -6.34 9.92 -3.01
CA GLU A 100 -5.55 10.82 -2.18
C GLU A 100 -4.75 10.03 -1.16
N TRP A 101 -3.43 10.24 -1.16
CA TRP A 101 -2.50 9.68 -0.21
C TRP A 101 -2.68 10.32 1.16
N VAL A 102 -2.93 9.53 2.21
CA VAL A 102 -3.05 9.99 3.60
C VAL A 102 -1.69 9.95 4.31
N GLY A 103 -1.03 8.82 4.29
CA GLY A 103 0.25 8.62 4.95
C GLY A 103 0.62 7.13 5.09
N PRO A 104 1.86 6.84 5.55
CA PRO A 104 2.26 5.48 5.92
C PRO A 104 1.50 5.02 7.17
N LEU A 105 1.49 3.73 7.44
CA LEU A 105 1.04 3.22 8.73
C LEU A 105 1.91 3.80 9.87
N PRO A 106 1.35 4.02 11.08
CA PRO A 106 2.11 4.44 12.25
C PRO A 106 3.35 3.56 12.46
N SER A 107 4.44 4.15 12.97
CA SER A 107 5.72 3.44 13.16
C SER A 107 5.60 2.16 14.00
N ALA A 108 4.72 2.15 15.00
CA ALA A 108 4.46 0.99 15.86
C ALA A 108 3.89 -0.22 15.09
N ILE A 109 3.29 0.00 13.91
CA ILE A 109 2.72 -1.02 13.03
C ILE A 109 3.21 -0.86 11.59
N ALA A 110 4.33 -0.20 11.39
CA ALA A 110 4.94 -0.09 10.08
C ALA A 110 5.38 -1.46 9.57
N HIS A 111 5.16 -1.71 8.29
CA HIS A 111 5.58 -2.94 7.63
C HIS A 111 6.24 -2.59 6.31
N GLN A 112 7.35 -3.25 6.02
CA GLN A 112 8.07 -3.12 4.77
C GLN A 112 8.10 -4.47 4.03
N THR A 113 7.70 -4.45 2.77
CA THR A 113 7.95 -5.56 1.85
C THR A 113 9.30 -5.34 1.19
N ILE A 114 10.20 -6.31 1.36
CA ILE A 114 11.52 -6.30 0.73
C ILE A 114 11.40 -6.99 -0.64
N TYR A 115 11.90 -6.33 -1.68
CA TYR A 115 12.05 -6.90 -3.01
C TYR A 115 13.53 -7.15 -3.27
N ALA A 116 13.83 -8.27 -3.89
CA ALA A 116 15.18 -8.63 -4.29
C ALA A 116 15.22 -8.97 -5.78
N LEU A 117 16.31 -8.61 -6.43
CA LEU A 117 16.63 -9.06 -7.79
C LEU A 117 17.58 -10.24 -7.69
N ALA A 118 17.30 -11.29 -8.44
CA ALA A 118 18.17 -12.44 -8.59
C ALA A 118 18.50 -12.67 -10.07
N LEU A 119 19.75 -13.08 -10.34
CA LEU A 119 20.20 -13.43 -11.69
C LEU A 119 20.28 -14.96 -11.82
N ASP A 120 19.66 -15.49 -12.87
CA ASP A 120 19.93 -16.85 -13.29
C ASP A 120 21.27 -16.87 -14.08
N LEU A 121 22.30 -17.41 -13.45
CA LEU A 121 23.65 -17.45 -14.03
C LEU A 121 23.78 -18.39 -15.24
N GLN A 122 22.79 -19.26 -15.47
CA GLN A 122 22.72 -20.16 -16.62
C GLN A 122 21.86 -19.58 -17.76
N SER A 123 21.28 -18.41 -17.59
CA SER A 123 20.44 -17.78 -18.60
C SER A 123 21.25 -17.43 -19.87
N PRO A 124 20.73 -17.75 -21.08
CA PRO A 124 21.37 -17.31 -22.33
C PRO A 124 21.34 -15.78 -22.50
N ARG A 125 20.61 -15.06 -21.64
CA ARG A 125 20.50 -13.59 -21.60
C ARG A 125 21.16 -12.98 -20.35
N LEU A 126 22.17 -13.64 -19.80
CA LEU A 126 22.82 -13.18 -18.57
C LEU A 126 23.42 -11.77 -18.72
N GLY A 127 24.07 -11.44 -19.83
CA GLY A 127 24.66 -10.12 -20.05
C GLY A 127 23.64 -8.96 -19.95
N PRO A 128 22.52 -8.97 -20.70
CA PRO A 128 21.47 -7.99 -20.56
C PRO A 128 20.86 -7.93 -19.14
N ALA A 129 20.68 -9.06 -18.47
CA ALA A 129 20.16 -9.12 -17.10
C ALA A 129 21.14 -8.49 -16.08
N GLN A 130 22.44 -8.72 -16.22
CA GLN A 130 23.47 -8.06 -15.41
C GLN A 130 23.48 -6.54 -15.62
N ALA A 131 23.35 -6.08 -16.87
CA ALA A 131 23.25 -4.65 -17.17
C ALA A 131 22.02 -4.01 -16.48
N CYS A 132 20.87 -4.69 -16.47
CA CYS A 132 19.67 -4.23 -15.77
C CYS A 132 19.90 -4.10 -14.26
N VAL A 133 20.51 -5.12 -13.63
CA VAL A 133 20.84 -5.07 -12.18
C VAL A 133 21.81 -3.93 -11.89
N HIS A 134 22.82 -3.73 -12.74
CA HIS A 134 23.78 -2.64 -12.60
C HIS A 134 23.09 -1.27 -12.63
N VAL A 135 22.16 -1.05 -13.55
CA VAL A 135 21.36 0.19 -13.60
C VAL A 135 20.55 0.37 -12.32
N CYS A 136 19.92 -0.70 -11.82
CA CYS A 136 19.14 -0.64 -10.56
C CYS A 136 20.00 -0.36 -9.32
N GLN A 137 21.33 -0.48 -9.41
CA GLN A 137 22.26 -0.17 -8.30
C GLN A 137 22.79 1.27 -8.34
N GLN A 138 22.51 2.03 -9.40
CA GLN A 138 22.99 3.41 -9.54
C GLN A 138 22.18 4.38 -8.67
N ALA A 139 22.88 5.29 -8.00
CA ALA A 139 22.29 6.22 -7.04
C ALA A 139 21.28 7.22 -7.66
N ASP A 140 21.51 7.62 -8.93
CA ASP A 140 20.61 8.50 -9.68
C ASP A 140 19.26 7.84 -9.98
N VAL A 141 19.25 6.54 -10.26
CA VAL A 141 18.02 5.75 -10.43
C VAL A 141 17.20 5.72 -9.16
N TRP A 142 17.84 5.63 -7.99
CA TRP A 142 17.16 5.62 -6.70
C TRP A 142 16.49 6.95 -6.35
N GLY A 143 17.01 8.08 -6.86
CA GLY A 143 16.33 9.38 -6.72
C GLY A 143 14.93 9.40 -7.34
N ASP A 144 14.74 8.73 -8.45
CA ASP A 144 13.45 8.59 -9.11
C ASP A 144 12.58 7.49 -8.49
N VAL A 145 13.19 6.36 -8.15
CA VAL A 145 12.49 5.21 -7.55
C VAL A 145 11.93 5.57 -6.17
N SER A 146 12.67 6.32 -5.35
CA SER A 146 12.19 6.73 -4.01
C SER A 146 10.91 7.57 -4.06
N ARG A 147 10.70 8.35 -5.14
CA ARG A 147 9.43 9.08 -5.36
C ARG A 147 8.23 8.17 -5.56
N THR A 148 8.44 6.92 -5.90
CA THR A 148 7.38 5.91 -6.01
C THR A 148 7.08 5.18 -4.70
N GLY A 149 7.73 5.54 -3.59
CA GLY A 149 7.56 4.87 -2.28
C GLY A 149 8.38 3.59 -2.13
N VAL A 150 9.35 3.36 -3.03
CA VAL A 150 10.33 2.26 -2.91
C VAL A 150 11.66 2.87 -2.49
N GLU A 151 12.27 2.36 -1.43
CA GLU A 151 13.54 2.84 -0.89
C GLU A 151 14.59 1.73 -0.91
N PRO A 152 15.88 2.05 -1.14
CA PRO A 152 16.96 1.09 -0.94
C PRO A 152 17.03 0.67 0.52
N LEU A 153 17.58 -0.51 0.78
CA LEU A 153 17.87 -1.00 2.14
C LEU A 153 19.15 -0.37 2.67
#